data_0e1386e2a2f9d7f2528d65ff6c25d47a
#
_entry.id   0e1386e2a2f9d7f2528d65ff6c25d47a
#
_cell.length_a   1.000
_cell.length_b   1.000
_cell.length_c   1.000
_cell.angle_alpha   90.00
_cell.angle_beta   90.00
_cell.angle_gamma   90.00
#
_symmetry.space_group_name_H-M   'P 1'
#
loop_
_entity.id
_entity.type
_entity.pdbx_description
1 polymer ?
#
loop_
_entity_poly.entity_id
_entity_poly.type
_entity_poly.pdbx_seq_one_letter_code
_entity_poly.pdbx_strand_id
1 'polypeptide(L)'
;MFLPAACFSYDGAFIALGVLDMPNDGEFDAIVVGSGMGGLAFASIMSKMRKWKVLVLESHFKIGGFTHTFDRPGGWSWDVGLHYVGEMGEGMAGRRLFDFITDGRVKWNPLPDVYDVFVYPNLQVSACKGAGRFRLALSDAFPDERASIEQYFRDLKAANAWLQRHFMAMGSPAPLSWIVQLVNRLTASQPLRLTQLYLDGRFRNPQLRAVVTSQWADYGLPPGCSAFATHALIASHYLEGAWYPNGGAGEIAKATGEVIRSTGGDLLVNHEVLRILLEGERAVGVEVNVKKGQRSSRQTFRAPVIISDAGAWITYSRLLPDSAFPFSDELKSPPAGFEAVELFLGLRRDPRELGFQGENHWLFSSIDHDEMYAQRDQLIEGRAVMAYLSFPSLKNPDSKRHTAEIIAPLSYSSLAAYRDEPWHRRGVEYEAVKNCIAQGLLDLVERYHPGFRDLVEYSELGTPLTFEHFTAAPSGAIYGYPGTPERYRKSWLGPHTPIRNLYLTGCDAALPGIMGALMGGVLTAGQLMGPFGFFQVMRAASSRSFTEPQV
;
A
#
# COMPACT_ATOMS: atom_id res chain seq x y z
N MET A 1 42.72 -6.70 3.45
CA MET A 1 42.67 -6.50 4.91
C MET A 1 41.28 -6.88 5.34
N PHE A 2 41.11 -8.11 5.80
CA PHE A 2 39.82 -8.71 6.13
C PHE A 2 39.41 -8.27 7.53
N LEU A 3 38.21 -7.69 7.69
CA LEU A 3 37.59 -7.50 8.99
C LEU A 3 36.66 -8.69 9.27
N PRO A 4 36.59 -9.21 10.49
CA PRO A 4 35.92 -10.46 10.78
C PRO A 4 34.38 -10.28 10.86
N ALA A 5 33.68 -11.27 10.31
CA ALA A 5 32.26 -11.44 10.44
C ALA A 5 31.88 -11.70 11.90
N ALA A 6 31.10 -10.82 12.49
CA ALA A 6 30.45 -11.08 13.76
C ALA A 6 29.31 -12.13 13.53
N CYS A 7 29.58 -13.36 13.93
CA CYS A 7 28.58 -14.41 14.06
C CYS A 7 27.67 -14.07 15.24
N PHE A 8 26.45 -13.62 14.98
CA PHE A 8 25.39 -13.69 15.97
C PHE A 8 24.73 -15.07 15.87
N SER A 9 25.04 -15.92 16.83
CA SER A 9 24.35 -17.17 17.08
C SER A 9 22.97 -16.84 17.68
N TYR A 10 21.91 -17.09 16.92
CA TYR A 10 20.59 -17.25 17.48
C TYR A 10 20.51 -18.66 18.08
N ASP A 11 20.57 -18.75 19.39
CA ASP A 11 20.23 -19.97 20.11
C ASP A 11 18.74 -20.25 19.88
N GLY A 12 18.48 -21.19 18.99
CA GLY A 12 17.16 -21.72 18.70
C GLY A 12 16.65 -22.55 19.87
N ALA A 13 16.06 -21.92 20.88
CA ALA A 13 15.21 -22.61 21.80
C ALA A 13 13.99 -23.10 21.03
N PHE A 14 13.87 -24.41 20.83
CA PHE A 14 12.67 -25.10 20.42
C PHE A 14 11.58 -24.84 21.47
N ILE A 15 10.79 -23.77 21.29
CA ILE A 15 9.51 -23.68 21.99
C ILE A 15 8.55 -24.53 21.17
N ALA A 16 8.31 -25.76 21.63
CA ALA A 16 7.12 -26.49 21.21
C ALA A 16 5.93 -25.57 21.45
N LEU A 17 5.29 -25.12 20.37
CA LEU A 17 4.02 -24.42 20.44
C LEU A 17 2.98 -25.38 21.04
N GLY A 18 2.97 -25.47 22.38
CA GLY A 18 1.81 -25.94 23.11
C GLY A 18 0.64 -25.07 22.69
N VAL A 19 -0.50 -25.68 22.45
CA VAL A 19 -1.80 -25.03 22.36
C VAL A 19 -1.83 -23.96 23.46
N LEU A 20 -2.07 -22.70 23.09
CA LEU A 20 -2.17 -21.58 24.02
C LEU A 20 -3.35 -21.85 24.97
N ASP A 21 -3.09 -22.59 26.08
CA ASP A 21 -3.95 -22.60 27.25
C ASP A 21 -3.73 -21.27 27.98
N MET A 22 -4.45 -20.24 27.57
CA MET A 22 -4.51 -18.95 28.24
C MET A 22 -5.85 -18.84 28.95
N PRO A 23 -5.89 -18.41 30.22
CA PRO A 23 -7.13 -18.06 30.85
C PRO A 23 -7.77 -16.91 30.05
N ASN A 24 -8.88 -17.19 29.43
CA ASN A 24 -9.58 -16.26 28.57
C ASN A 24 -10.58 -15.47 29.43
N ASP A 25 -10.09 -14.48 30.18
CA ASP A 25 -10.95 -13.51 30.87
C ASP A 25 -11.41 -12.38 29.94
N GLY A 26 -11.07 -12.45 28.64
CA GLY A 26 -11.35 -11.45 27.63
C GLY A 26 -12.50 -11.85 26.69
N GLU A 27 -13.27 -10.86 26.28
CA GLU A 27 -14.35 -11.00 25.29
C GLU A 27 -13.82 -11.37 23.89
N PHE A 28 -12.53 -11.05 23.59
CA PHE A 28 -11.89 -11.18 22.29
C PHE A 28 -10.61 -12.03 22.35
N ASP A 29 -10.38 -12.81 21.28
CA ASP A 29 -9.16 -13.63 21.11
C ASP A 29 -7.96 -12.78 20.64
N ALA A 30 -8.22 -11.70 19.93
CA ALA A 30 -7.19 -10.75 19.47
C ALA A 30 -7.72 -9.34 19.37
N ILE A 31 -6.82 -8.36 19.57
CA ILE A 31 -7.04 -6.95 19.26
C ILE A 31 -6.15 -6.56 18.08
N VAL A 32 -6.74 -5.92 17.08
CA VAL A 32 -6.04 -5.32 15.93
C VAL A 32 -6.04 -3.81 16.08
N VAL A 33 -4.87 -3.19 16.04
CA VAL A 33 -4.67 -1.74 16.10
C VAL A 33 -4.56 -1.21 14.67
N GLY A 34 -5.59 -0.51 14.23
CA GLY A 34 -5.74 -0.02 12.85
C GLY A 34 -6.60 -0.95 11.99
N SER A 35 -7.40 -0.35 11.12
CA SER A 35 -8.27 -1.04 10.15
C SER A 35 -7.78 -0.90 8.71
N GLY A 36 -6.49 -0.78 8.49
CA GLY A 36 -5.89 -0.85 7.16
C GLY A 36 -6.07 -2.25 6.55
N MET A 37 -5.66 -2.42 5.31
CA MET A 37 -5.87 -3.68 4.59
C MET A 37 -5.21 -4.88 5.28
N GLY A 38 -4.06 -4.69 5.92
CA GLY A 38 -3.37 -5.73 6.68
C GLY A 38 -4.16 -6.19 7.91
N GLY A 39 -4.63 -5.23 8.71
CA GLY A 39 -5.43 -5.50 9.90
C GLY A 39 -6.75 -6.18 9.58
N LEU A 40 -7.46 -5.68 8.56
CA LEU A 40 -8.71 -6.27 8.09
C LEU A 40 -8.51 -7.69 7.53
N ALA A 41 -7.47 -7.89 6.73
CA ALA A 41 -7.14 -9.22 6.19
C ALA A 41 -6.82 -10.22 7.29
N PHE A 42 -5.95 -9.84 8.24
CA PHE A 42 -5.65 -10.67 9.41
C PHE A 42 -6.92 -11.05 10.17
N ALA A 43 -7.75 -10.05 10.53
CA ALA A 43 -8.95 -10.28 11.31
C ALA A 43 -9.94 -11.21 10.59
N SER A 44 -10.20 -10.99 9.30
CA SER A 44 -11.07 -11.85 8.49
C SER A 44 -10.54 -13.28 8.38
N ILE A 45 -9.23 -13.47 8.12
CA ILE A 45 -8.60 -14.79 8.02
C ILE A 45 -8.76 -15.57 9.34
N MET A 46 -8.45 -14.94 10.49
CA MET A 46 -8.54 -15.59 11.79
C MET A 46 -9.99 -15.89 12.19
N SER A 47 -10.90 -14.97 11.89
CA SER A 47 -12.34 -15.17 12.06
C SER A 47 -12.83 -16.40 11.27
N LYS A 48 -12.41 -16.58 10.03
CA LYS A 48 -12.82 -17.69 9.17
C LYS A 48 -12.15 -19.02 9.53
N MET A 49 -10.85 -19.01 9.76
CA MET A 49 -10.04 -20.23 9.90
C MET A 49 -9.95 -20.74 11.34
N ARG A 50 -10.05 -19.84 12.32
CA ARG A 50 -9.93 -20.18 13.75
C ARG A 50 -11.18 -19.85 14.56
N LYS A 51 -12.17 -19.20 13.95
CA LYS A 51 -13.38 -18.71 14.63
C LYS A 51 -13.08 -17.72 15.75
N TRP A 52 -11.98 -17.00 15.62
CA TRP A 52 -11.59 -16.00 16.61
C TRP A 52 -12.57 -14.82 16.58
N LYS A 53 -12.88 -14.33 17.78
CA LYS A 53 -13.52 -13.03 17.98
C LYS A 53 -12.43 -11.97 17.97
N VAL A 54 -12.33 -11.22 16.90
CA VAL A 54 -11.29 -10.21 16.73
C VAL A 54 -11.90 -8.82 16.91
N LEU A 55 -11.31 -8.02 17.80
CA LEU A 55 -11.64 -6.60 17.95
C LEU A 55 -10.69 -5.75 17.10
N VAL A 56 -11.22 -4.98 16.17
CA VAL A 56 -10.46 -4.01 15.38
C VAL A 56 -10.73 -2.60 15.92
N LEU A 57 -9.67 -1.88 16.28
CA LEU A 57 -9.72 -0.52 16.82
C LEU A 57 -9.17 0.46 15.78
N GLU A 58 -10.01 1.41 15.36
CA GLU A 58 -9.67 2.39 14.34
C GLU A 58 -9.77 3.82 14.91
N SER A 59 -8.71 4.59 14.72
CA SER A 59 -8.64 5.99 15.17
C SER A 59 -9.54 6.92 14.35
N HIS A 60 -9.70 6.62 13.06
CA HIS A 60 -10.53 7.36 12.13
C HIS A 60 -12.03 7.08 12.35
N PHE A 61 -12.90 7.91 11.78
CA PHE A 61 -14.35 7.72 11.82
C PHE A 61 -14.88 6.74 10.76
N LYS A 62 -14.02 6.24 9.86
CA LYS A 62 -14.30 5.19 8.88
C LYS A 62 -13.22 4.11 8.95
N ILE A 63 -13.59 2.86 8.71
CA ILE A 63 -12.66 1.73 8.57
C ILE A 63 -12.06 1.69 7.16
N GLY A 64 -10.92 1.04 7.00
CA GLY A 64 -10.31 0.74 5.71
C GLY A 64 -8.94 1.38 5.48
N GLY A 65 -8.50 2.31 6.33
CA GLY A 65 -7.25 3.05 6.09
C GLY A 65 -7.30 3.74 4.71
N PHE A 66 -6.29 3.59 3.88
CA PHE A 66 -6.27 4.13 2.51
C PHE A 66 -7.26 3.45 1.53
N THR A 67 -8.00 2.43 1.96
CA THR A 67 -9.05 1.79 1.16
C THR A 67 -10.46 2.23 1.54
N HIS A 68 -10.64 3.45 2.07
CA HIS A 68 -11.98 4.00 2.27
C HIS A 68 -12.33 5.06 1.22
N THR A 69 -13.61 5.32 1.08
CA THR A 69 -14.17 6.36 0.22
C THR A 69 -14.69 7.51 1.07
N PHE A 70 -14.74 8.70 0.50
CA PHE A 70 -15.39 9.84 1.14
C PHE A 70 -16.30 10.60 0.15
N ASP A 71 -17.33 11.23 0.70
CA ASP A 71 -18.34 11.91 -0.07
C ASP A 71 -18.33 13.42 0.22
N ARG A 72 -18.77 14.22 -0.76
CA ARG A 72 -18.97 15.66 -0.60
C ARG A 72 -20.36 16.08 -1.06
N PRO A 73 -20.87 17.23 -0.57
CA PRO A 73 -22.12 17.82 -1.06
C PRO A 73 -22.09 17.95 -2.58
N GLY A 74 -23.20 17.61 -3.24
CA GLY A 74 -23.28 17.55 -4.70
C GLY A 74 -23.26 16.12 -5.25
N GLY A 75 -23.04 15.11 -4.39
CA GLY A 75 -23.11 13.68 -4.73
C GLY A 75 -21.83 13.15 -5.36
N TRP A 76 -20.70 13.83 -5.18
CA TRP A 76 -19.39 13.32 -5.55
C TRP A 76 -18.83 12.39 -4.48
N SER A 77 -18.14 11.35 -4.93
CA SER A 77 -17.44 10.38 -4.09
C SER A 77 -16.09 10.04 -4.70
N TRP A 78 -15.05 9.93 -3.87
CA TRP A 78 -13.69 9.56 -4.25
C TRP A 78 -13.13 8.51 -3.30
N ASP A 79 -12.14 7.79 -3.79
CA ASP A 79 -11.27 6.96 -2.97
C ASP A 79 -10.15 7.79 -2.34
N VAL A 80 -9.56 7.30 -1.26
CA VAL A 80 -8.44 8.00 -0.59
C VAL A 80 -7.08 7.53 -1.09
N GLY A 81 -6.97 6.30 -1.59
CA GLY A 81 -5.65 5.81 -1.99
C GLY A 81 -5.69 4.48 -2.75
N LEU A 82 -6.83 4.11 -3.32
CA LEU A 82 -6.92 2.97 -4.21
C LEU A 82 -7.53 3.39 -5.54
N HIS A 83 -6.74 3.39 -6.60
CA HIS A 83 -7.16 3.87 -7.91
C HIS A 83 -7.36 2.71 -8.90
N TYR A 84 -6.66 1.61 -8.73
CA TYR A 84 -6.78 0.35 -9.49
C TYR A 84 -5.96 -0.75 -8.82
N VAL A 85 -6.22 -2.00 -9.17
CA VAL A 85 -5.51 -3.18 -8.62
C VAL A 85 -5.25 -4.17 -9.74
N GLY A 86 -4.04 -4.67 -9.83
CA GLY A 86 -3.70 -5.80 -10.73
C GLY A 86 -4.08 -7.15 -10.14
N GLU A 87 -3.94 -8.22 -10.91
CA GLU A 87 -4.18 -9.61 -10.48
C GLU A 87 -5.60 -9.91 -9.97
N MET A 88 -6.62 -9.14 -10.42
CA MET A 88 -8.01 -9.32 -10.03
C MET A 88 -8.84 -10.11 -11.06
N GLY A 89 -8.24 -10.62 -12.13
CA GLY A 89 -8.90 -11.53 -13.07
C GLY A 89 -9.33 -12.83 -12.39
N GLU A 90 -10.32 -13.48 -12.97
CA GLU A 90 -10.84 -14.75 -12.44
C GLU A 90 -9.72 -15.80 -12.28
N GLY A 91 -9.66 -16.41 -11.10
CA GLY A 91 -8.64 -17.41 -10.78
C GLY A 91 -7.23 -16.88 -10.49
N MET A 92 -6.97 -15.59 -10.58
CA MET A 92 -5.69 -14.98 -10.19
C MET A 92 -5.48 -14.99 -8.68
N ALA A 93 -4.22 -14.98 -8.23
CA ALA A 93 -3.87 -15.12 -6.82
C ALA A 93 -4.41 -13.97 -5.96
N GLY A 94 -4.29 -12.72 -6.43
CA GLY A 94 -4.83 -11.55 -5.76
C GLY A 94 -6.35 -11.64 -5.60
N ARG A 95 -7.07 -11.96 -6.70
CA ARG A 95 -8.52 -12.14 -6.68
C ARG A 95 -8.96 -13.19 -5.64
N ARG A 96 -8.31 -14.35 -5.61
CA ARG A 96 -8.64 -15.41 -4.63
C ARG A 96 -8.48 -14.96 -3.19
N LEU A 97 -7.45 -14.18 -2.88
CA LEU A 97 -7.24 -13.64 -1.53
C LEU A 97 -8.31 -12.61 -1.17
N PHE A 98 -8.63 -11.67 -2.06
CA PHE A 98 -9.71 -10.71 -1.82
C PHE A 98 -11.07 -11.41 -1.67
N ASP A 99 -11.40 -12.33 -2.56
CA ASP A 99 -12.64 -13.11 -2.45
C ASP A 99 -12.68 -13.91 -1.13
N PHE A 100 -11.53 -14.43 -0.69
CA PHE A 100 -11.46 -15.15 0.57
C PHE A 100 -11.77 -14.27 1.77
N ILE A 101 -11.19 -13.06 1.88
CA ILE A 101 -11.38 -12.19 3.04
C ILE A 101 -12.73 -11.46 3.03
N THR A 102 -13.38 -11.33 1.86
CA THR A 102 -14.66 -10.62 1.68
C THR A 102 -15.86 -11.55 1.45
N ASP A 103 -15.67 -12.87 1.49
CA ASP A 103 -16.66 -13.88 1.07
C ASP A 103 -17.17 -13.68 -0.37
N GLY A 104 -16.31 -13.17 -1.26
CA GLY A 104 -16.66 -12.92 -2.66
C GLY A 104 -17.68 -11.79 -2.88
N ARG A 105 -17.93 -10.96 -1.88
CA ARG A 105 -18.94 -9.89 -1.95
C ARG A 105 -18.52 -8.68 -2.76
N VAL A 106 -17.21 -8.49 -2.99
CA VAL A 106 -16.69 -7.38 -3.79
C VAL A 106 -16.66 -7.80 -5.25
N LYS A 107 -17.38 -7.06 -6.08
CA LYS A 107 -17.31 -7.20 -7.53
C LYS A 107 -16.16 -6.35 -8.06
N TRP A 108 -15.46 -6.85 -9.08
CA TRP A 108 -14.31 -6.19 -9.68
C TRP A 108 -14.59 -5.86 -11.14
N ASN A 109 -14.57 -4.58 -11.46
CA ASN A 109 -14.76 -4.09 -12.83
C ASN A 109 -13.38 -4.06 -13.53
N PRO A 110 -13.22 -4.69 -14.69
CA PRO A 110 -11.99 -4.55 -15.46
C PRO A 110 -11.85 -3.12 -16.00
N LEU A 111 -10.65 -2.57 -15.98
CA LEU A 111 -10.32 -1.37 -16.72
C LEU A 111 -10.28 -1.67 -18.23
N PRO A 112 -10.26 -0.63 -19.09
CA PRO A 112 -10.05 -0.81 -20.52
C PRO A 112 -8.79 -1.64 -20.85
N ASP A 113 -8.70 -2.14 -22.06
CA ASP A 113 -7.54 -2.92 -22.53
C ASP A 113 -6.23 -2.13 -22.40
N VAL A 114 -6.26 -0.82 -22.68
CA VAL A 114 -5.25 0.14 -22.28
C VAL A 114 -5.66 0.63 -20.89
N TYR A 115 -4.89 0.26 -19.87
CA TYR A 115 -5.20 0.64 -18.49
C TYR A 115 -4.38 1.83 -17.99
N ASP A 116 -3.20 2.06 -18.59
CA ASP A 116 -2.33 3.21 -18.32
C ASP A 116 -1.80 3.82 -19.62
N VAL A 117 -1.69 5.14 -19.65
CA VAL A 117 -1.05 5.90 -20.71
C VAL A 117 0.10 6.71 -20.11
N PHE A 118 1.32 6.45 -20.54
CA PHE A 118 2.53 7.16 -20.14
C PHE A 118 2.80 8.30 -21.12
N VAL A 119 2.71 9.54 -20.67
CA VAL A 119 2.81 10.74 -21.50
C VAL A 119 4.05 11.55 -21.13
N TYR A 120 4.94 11.70 -22.06
CA TYR A 120 6.16 12.51 -21.99
C TYR A 120 6.12 13.61 -23.05
N PRO A 121 6.97 14.64 -23.02
CA PRO A 121 6.91 15.78 -23.97
C PRO A 121 6.87 15.37 -25.44
N ASN A 122 7.58 14.30 -25.83
CA ASN A 122 7.68 13.86 -27.23
C ASN A 122 7.47 12.35 -27.38
N LEU A 123 6.85 11.70 -26.40
CA LEU A 123 6.64 10.27 -26.41
C LEU A 123 5.37 9.93 -25.63
N GLN A 124 4.53 9.09 -26.23
CA GLN A 124 3.40 8.47 -25.53
C GLN A 124 3.44 6.98 -25.74
N VAL A 125 3.28 6.22 -24.65
CA VAL A 125 3.23 4.76 -24.65
C VAL A 125 2.04 4.29 -23.84
N SER A 126 1.27 3.36 -24.41
CA SER A 126 0.12 2.75 -23.75
C SER A 126 0.50 1.40 -23.15
N ALA A 127 0.26 1.22 -21.86
CA ALA A 127 0.31 -0.08 -21.22
C ALA A 127 -1.01 -0.81 -21.45
N CYS A 128 -0.94 -1.95 -22.11
CA CYS A 128 -2.12 -2.74 -22.44
C CYS A 128 -2.11 -4.10 -21.74
N LYS A 129 -3.29 -4.62 -21.49
CA LYS A 129 -3.52 -5.95 -20.93
C LYS A 129 -2.83 -7.04 -21.74
N GLY A 130 -2.09 -7.90 -21.04
CA GLY A 130 -1.35 -9.04 -21.61
C GLY A 130 0.14 -8.77 -21.75
N ALA A 131 0.95 -9.45 -20.93
CA ALA A 131 2.42 -9.31 -20.91
C ALA A 131 3.06 -9.43 -22.31
N GLY A 132 2.55 -10.33 -23.15
CA GLY A 132 3.03 -10.52 -24.53
C GLY A 132 2.76 -9.30 -25.42
N ARG A 133 1.57 -8.70 -25.29
CA ARG A 133 1.17 -7.51 -26.08
C ARG A 133 1.99 -6.29 -25.68
N PHE A 134 2.14 -6.04 -24.38
CA PHE A 134 2.95 -4.90 -23.89
C PHE A 134 4.42 -5.05 -24.31
N ARG A 135 4.99 -6.26 -24.20
CA ARG A 135 6.35 -6.55 -24.66
C ARG A 135 6.52 -6.28 -26.16
N LEU A 136 5.54 -6.67 -27.00
CA LEU A 136 5.56 -6.39 -28.43
C LEU A 136 5.48 -4.89 -28.70
N ALA A 137 4.57 -4.17 -28.03
CA ALA A 137 4.46 -2.70 -28.16
C ALA A 137 5.77 -1.99 -27.83
N LEU A 138 6.46 -2.40 -26.75
CA LEU A 138 7.79 -1.88 -26.42
C LEU A 138 8.82 -2.24 -27.50
N SER A 139 8.80 -3.46 -28.03
CA SER A 139 9.75 -3.90 -29.06
C SER A 139 9.54 -3.19 -30.41
N ASP A 140 8.32 -2.80 -30.73
CA ASP A 140 7.99 -2.04 -31.93
C ASP A 140 8.36 -0.56 -31.77
N ALA A 141 8.16 0.00 -30.57
CA ALA A 141 8.57 1.38 -30.27
C ALA A 141 10.11 1.54 -30.15
N PHE A 142 10.82 0.47 -29.73
CA PHE A 142 12.27 0.48 -29.50
C PHE A 142 12.95 -0.75 -30.15
N PRO A 143 12.97 -0.84 -31.49
CA PRO A 143 13.40 -2.05 -32.20
C PRO A 143 14.86 -2.46 -31.93
N ASP A 144 15.76 -1.48 -31.70
CA ASP A 144 17.17 -1.73 -31.37
C ASP A 144 17.38 -2.33 -29.98
N GLU A 145 16.36 -2.29 -29.11
CA GLU A 145 16.40 -2.81 -27.74
C GLU A 145 15.64 -4.13 -27.55
N ARG A 146 15.17 -4.76 -28.65
CA ARG A 146 14.33 -5.97 -28.58
C ARG A 146 14.92 -7.07 -27.71
N ALA A 147 16.21 -7.35 -27.81
CA ALA A 147 16.89 -8.37 -27.02
C ALA A 147 16.95 -7.97 -25.52
N SER A 148 17.18 -6.70 -25.23
CA SER A 148 17.19 -6.14 -23.88
C SER A 148 15.80 -6.18 -23.24
N ILE A 149 14.74 -5.90 -24.01
CA ILE A 149 13.34 -5.99 -23.59
C ILE A 149 12.99 -7.44 -23.22
N GLU A 150 13.34 -8.42 -24.08
CA GLU A 150 13.11 -9.84 -23.79
C GLU A 150 13.82 -10.27 -22.49
N GLN A 151 15.04 -9.81 -22.27
CA GLN A 151 15.77 -10.12 -21.05
C GLN A 151 15.14 -9.44 -19.83
N TYR A 152 14.69 -8.18 -19.94
CA TYR A 152 14.01 -7.47 -18.87
C TYR A 152 12.78 -8.25 -18.38
N PHE A 153 11.91 -8.76 -19.26
CA PHE A 153 10.76 -9.55 -18.83
C PHE A 153 11.15 -10.90 -18.17
N ARG A 154 12.27 -11.50 -18.55
CA ARG A 154 12.82 -12.67 -17.82
C ARG A 154 13.31 -12.27 -16.43
N ASP A 155 13.98 -11.11 -16.32
CA ASP A 155 14.53 -10.60 -15.07
C ASP A 155 13.42 -10.17 -14.09
N LEU A 156 12.30 -9.61 -14.57
CA LEU A 156 11.11 -9.37 -13.77
C LEU A 156 10.58 -10.66 -13.12
N LYS A 157 10.46 -11.73 -13.90
CA LYS A 157 10.02 -13.04 -13.39
C LYS A 157 10.99 -13.60 -12.33
N ALA A 158 12.29 -13.46 -12.56
CA ALA A 158 13.31 -13.93 -11.62
C ALA A 158 13.27 -13.14 -10.30
N ALA A 159 13.10 -11.82 -10.37
CA ALA A 159 12.98 -10.95 -9.18
C ALA A 159 11.69 -11.24 -8.40
N ASN A 160 10.56 -11.46 -9.07
CA ASN A 160 9.31 -11.87 -8.42
C ASN A 160 9.42 -13.26 -7.77
N ALA A 161 10.08 -14.22 -8.41
CA ALA A 161 10.35 -15.51 -7.79
C ALA A 161 11.24 -15.39 -6.55
N TRP A 162 12.17 -14.43 -6.53
CA TRP A 162 12.96 -14.10 -5.34
C TRP A 162 12.08 -13.54 -4.22
N LEU A 163 11.16 -12.60 -4.52
CA LEU A 163 10.19 -12.06 -3.55
C LEU A 163 9.27 -13.14 -3.00
N GLN A 164 8.74 -14.01 -3.85
CA GLN A 164 7.89 -15.12 -3.40
C GLN A 164 8.63 -16.03 -2.43
N ARG A 165 9.91 -16.36 -2.69
CA ARG A 165 10.74 -17.11 -1.74
C ARG A 165 11.00 -16.33 -0.45
N HIS A 166 11.14 -14.99 -0.52
CA HIS A 166 11.28 -14.15 0.66
C HIS A 166 10.07 -14.28 1.58
N PHE A 167 8.85 -14.17 1.06
CA PHE A 167 7.61 -14.38 1.83
C PHE A 167 7.47 -15.82 2.31
N MET A 168 7.82 -16.79 1.46
CA MET A 168 7.78 -18.20 1.84
C MET A 168 8.72 -18.47 3.03
N ALA A 169 9.91 -17.86 3.04
CA ALA A 169 10.83 -17.98 4.17
C ALA A 169 10.25 -17.37 5.44
N MET A 170 9.57 -16.23 5.34
CA MET A 170 8.90 -15.59 6.48
C MET A 170 7.73 -16.43 7.01
N GLY A 171 7.02 -17.14 6.14
CA GLY A 171 5.87 -17.98 6.48
C GLY A 171 6.20 -19.46 6.77
N SER A 172 7.46 -19.86 6.75
CA SER A 172 7.89 -21.27 6.90
C SER A 172 8.55 -21.54 8.25
N PRO A 173 8.38 -22.75 8.82
CA PRO A 173 9.13 -23.15 10.00
C PRO A 173 10.60 -23.46 9.68
N ALA A 174 11.47 -23.44 10.71
CA ALA A 174 12.80 -24.00 10.61
C ALA A 174 12.73 -25.55 10.45
N PRO A 175 13.64 -26.19 9.70
CA PRO A 175 14.79 -25.60 8.99
C PRO A 175 14.46 -25.07 7.58
N LEU A 176 13.22 -25.24 7.09
CA LEU A 176 12.83 -24.84 5.73
C LEU A 176 13.09 -23.34 5.49
N SER A 177 12.73 -22.49 6.45
CA SER A 177 12.98 -21.04 6.37
C SER A 177 14.45 -20.71 6.17
N TRP A 178 15.36 -21.41 6.85
CA TRP A 178 16.81 -21.19 6.72
C TRP A 178 17.34 -21.59 5.35
N ILE A 179 16.86 -22.70 4.80
CA ILE A 179 17.26 -23.16 3.45
C ILE A 179 16.79 -22.12 2.41
N VAL A 180 15.53 -21.68 2.49
CA VAL A 180 14.99 -20.69 1.56
C VAL A 180 15.70 -19.35 1.69
N GLN A 181 16.02 -18.89 2.92
CA GLN A 181 16.80 -17.68 3.15
C GLN A 181 18.21 -17.78 2.58
N LEU A 182 18.87 -18.93 2.71
CA LEU A 182 20.21 -19.14 2.12
C LEU A 182 20.16 -19.01 0.60
N VAL A 183 19.19 -19.67 -0.05
CA VAL A 183 18.98 -19.54 -1.50
C VAL A 183 18.70 -18.10 -1.90
N ASN A 184 17.87 -17.39 -1.14
CA ASN A 184 17.59 -15.98 -1.40
C ASN A 184 18.81 -15.08 -1.25
N ARG A 185 19.67 -15.32 -0.24
CA ARG A 185 20.92 -14.58 -0.07
C ARG A 185 21.87 -14.78 -1.26
N LEU A 186 21.99 -16.01 -1.75
CA LEU A 186 22.85 -16.35 -2.90
C LEU A 186 22.33 -15.73 -4.22
N THR A 187 21.05 -15.47 -4.33
CA THR A 187 20.39 -14.92 -5.52
C THR A 187 19.97 -13.45 -5.38
N ALA A 188 20.39 -12.75 -4.32
CA ALA A 188 19.95 -11.40 -3.98
C ALA A 188 20.61 -10.28 -4.81
N SER A 189 21.72 -10.56 -5.49
CA SER A 189 22.55 -9.52 -6.14
C SER A 189 21.80 -8.65 -7.14
N GLN A 190 20.93 -9.24 -7.96
CA GLN A 190 20.12 -8.51 -8.93
C GLN A 190 18.81 -7.97 -8.32
N PRO A 191 18.01 -8.76 -7.59
CA PRO A 191 16.79 -8.26 -6.95
C PRO A 191 17.01 -7.08 -5.99
N LEU A 192 18.12 -7.05 -5.27
CA LEU A 192 18.46 -5.99 -4.33
C LEU A 192 19.39 -4.90 -4.92
N ARG A 193 19.60 -4.90 -6.23
CA ARG A 193 20.26 -3.79 -6.92
C ARG A 193 19.31 -2.60 -7.00
N LEU A 194 19.84 -1.36 -6.99
CA LEU A 194 19.02 -0.18 -7.32
C LEU A 194 18.45 -0.32 -8.72
N THR A 195 17.18 0.04 -8.89
CA THR A 195 16.45 -0.07 -10.17
C THR A 195 17.17 0.69 -11.27
N GLN A 196 17.60 1.94 -11.00
CA GLN A 196 18.35 2.74 -11.97
C GLN A 196 19.61 2.02 -12.45
N LEU A 197 20.45 1.50 -11.52
CA LEU A 197 21.67 0.79 -11.88
C LEU A 197 21.40 -0.49 -12.69
N TYR A 198 20.28 -1.17 -12.44
CA TYR A 198 19.85 -2.30 -13.25
C TYR A 198 19.50 -1.84 -14.67
N LEU A 199 18.71 -0.78 -14.82
CA LEU A 199 18.25 -0.27 -16.11
C LEU A 199 19.40 0.28 -16.95
N ASP A 200 20.36 0.99 -16.34
CA ASP A 200 21.56 1.50 -17.04
C ASP A 200 22.41 0.37 -17.65
N GLY A 201 22.49 -0.75 -16.94
CA GLY A 201 23.16 -1.94 -17.47
C GLY A 201 22.32 -2.77 -18.46
N ARG A 202 21.02 -2.51 -18.55
CA ARG A 202 20.10 -3.28 -19.40
C ARG A 202 19.76 -2.57 -20.70
N PHE A 203 19.44 -1.27 -20.66
CA PHE A 203 18.96 -0.50 -21.80
C PHE A 203 19.91 0.64 -22.15
N ARG A 204 20.15 0.82 -23.43
CA ARG A 204 20.91 1.96 -23.97
C ARG A 204 20.03 3.20 -24.15
N ASN A 205 18.76 2.97 -24.56
CA ASN A 205 17.82 4.04 -24.84
C ASN A 205 17.25 4.63 -23.52
N PRO A 206 17.45 5.93 -23.24
CA PRO A 206 16.96 6.55 -22.00
C PRO A 206 15.43 6.68 -21.97
N GLN A 207 14.76 6.83 -23.11
CA GLN A 207 13.29 6.89 -23.18
C GLN A 207 12.68 5.53 -22.78
N LEU A 208 13.28 4.42 -23.21
CA LEU A 208 12.82 3.09 -22.81
C LEU A 208 12.99 2.88 -21.29
N ARG A 209 14.11 3.35 -20.71
CA ARG A 209 14.30 3.31 -19.24
C ARG A 209 13.20 4.07 -18.51
N ALA A 210 12.85 5.26 -19.00
CA ALA A 210 11.75 6.04 -18.44
C ALA A 210 10.40 5.29 -18.55
N VAL A 211 10.06 4.79 -19.72
CA VAL A 211 8.79 4.11 -19.99
C VAL A 211 8.59 2.88 -19.09
N VAL A 212 9.61 2.03 -18.94
CA VAL A 212 9.46 0.81 -18.11
C VAL A 212 9.38 1.09 -16.60
N THR A 213 9.70 2.31 -16.18
CA THR A 213 9.58 2.75 -14.79
C THR A 213 8.48 3.78 -14.54
N SER A 214 7.63 4.08 -15.53
CA SER A 214 6.57 5.11 -15.42
C SER A 214 5.67 4.93 -14.19
N GLN A 215 5.44 3.71 -13.72
CA GLN A 215 4.60 3.39 -12.56
C GLN A 215 5.36 3.45 -11.21
N TRP A 216 6.52 4.11 -11.13
CA TRP A 216 7.33 4.11 -9.91
C TRP A 216 6.62 4.73 -8.70
N ALA A 217 5.70 5.65 -8.89
CA ALA A 217 4.94 6.25 -7.79
C ALA A 217 3.96 5.26 -7.15
N ASP A 218 3.57 4.16 -7.81
CA ASP A 218 2.76 3.08 -7.21
C ASP A 218 3.51 2.33 -6.09
N TYR A 219 4.84 2.42 -6.04
CA TYR A 219 5.65 1.89 -4.93
C TYR A 219 6.42 2.98 -4.17
N GLY A 220 6.25 4.25 -4.56
CA GLY A 220 6.65 5.43 -3.81
C GLY A 220 8.12 5.79 -3.85
N LEU A 221 8.91 5.25 -4.77
CA LEU A 221 10.34 5.56 -4.89
C LEU A 221 10.78 5.66 -6.34
N PRO A 222 11.52 6.72 -6.73
CA PRO A 222 12.11 6.80 -8.06
C PRO A 222 13.17 5.70 -8.27
N PRO A 223 13.54 5.41 -9.53
CA PRO A 223 14.46 4.32 -9.86
C PRO A 223 15.81 4.36 -9.14
N GLY A 224 16.34 5.55 -8.85
CA GLY A 224 17.62 5.72 -8.14
C GLY A 224 17.60 5.31 -6.67
N CYS A 225 16.40 5.16 -6.08
CA CYS A 225 16.23 4.81 -4.67
C CYS A 225 15.61 3.42 -4.45
N SER A 226 14.87 2.89 -5.42
CA SER A 226 14.13 1.65 -5.28
C SER A 226 14.97 0.40 -5.52
N ALA A 227 14.64 -0.70 -4.82
CA ALA A 227 15.16 -2.02 -5.16
C ALA A 227 14.52 -2.55 -6.44
N PHE A 228 15.28 -3.23 -7.30
CA PHE A 228 14.75 -3.83 -8.52
C PHE A 228 13.63 -4.85 -8.23
N ALA A 229 13.68 -5.55 -7.10
CA ALA A 229 12.60 -6.44 -6.67
C ALA A 229 11.28 -5.71 -6.43
N THR A 230 11.32 -4.50 -5.84
CA THR A 230 10.12 -3.66 -5.62
C THR A 230 9.55 -3.20 -6.96
N HIS A 231 10.42 -2.72 -7.86
CA HIS A 231 10.03 -2.36 -9.22
C HIS A 231 9.42 -3.55 -9.98
N ALA A 232 10.08 -4.71 -9.93
CA ALA A 232 9.64 -5.91 -10.64
C ALA A 232 8.25 -6.38 -10.18
N LEU A 233 7.95 -6.25 -8.89
CA LEU A 233 6.63 -6.56 -8.35
C LEU A 233 5.55 -5.71 -9.04
N ILE A 234 5.70 -4.40 -9.04
CA ILE A 234 4.70 -3.46 -9.57
C ILE A 234 4.63 -3.55 -11.09
N ALA A 235 5.77 -3.57 -11.78
CA ALA A 235 5.81 -3.76 -13.23
C ALA A 235 5.11 -5.05 -13.70
N SER A 236 5.13 -6.10 -12.86
CA SER A 236 4.44 -7.36 -13.18
C SER A 236 2.99 -7.40 -12.74
N HIS A 237 2.61 -6.61 -11.72
CA HIS A 237 1.29 -6.61 -11.10
C HIS A 237 0.17 -6.30 -12.10
N TYR A 238 0.42 -5.38 -13.03
CA TYR A 238 -0.55 -4.92 -14.00
C TYR A 238 -0.44 -5.58 -15.38
N LEU A 239 0.52 -6.48 -15.62
CA LEU A 239 0.74 -7.06 -16.95
C LEU A 239 -0.48 -7.79 -17.53
N GLU A 240 -1.32 -8.36 -16.69
CA GLU A 240 -2.55 -9.04 -17.11
C GLU A 240 -3.80 -8.16 -17.01
N GLY A 241 -3.60 -6.85 -16.86
CA GLY A 241 -4.65 -5.85 -16.76
C GLY A 241 -4.83 -5.30 -15.34
N ALA A 242 -5.80 -4.41 -15.21
CA ALA A 242 -6.14 -3.76 -13.97
C ALA A 242 -7.65 -3.79 -13.73
N TRP A 243 -8.06 -3.69 -12.46
CA TRP A 243 -9.45 -3.74 -12.03
C TRP A 243 -9.72 -2.70 -10.95
N TYR A 244 -10.98 -2.39 -10.78
CA TYR A 244 -11.46 -1.47 -9.76
C TYR A 244 -12.67 -2.07 -9.04
N PRO A 245 -12.79 -1.93 -7.71
CA PRO A 245 -13.93 -2.48 -6.98
C PRO A 245 -15.20 -1.70 -7.29
N ASN A 246 -16.27 -2.42 -7.62
CA ASN A 246 -17.58 -1.80 -7.87
C ASN A 246 -18.10 -1.14 -6.59
N GLY A 247 -18.49 0.13 -6.67
CA GLY A 247 -18.88 0.93 -5.52
C GLY A 247 -17.73 1.66 -4.81
N GLY A 248 -16.47 1.51 -5.31
CA GLY A 248 -15.28 2.14 -4.76
C GLY A 248 -14.55 1.28 -3.74
N ALA A 249 -13.37 1.74 -3.32
CA ALA A 249 -12.47 1.01 -2.42
C ALA A 249 -13.12 0.65 -1.08
N GLY A 250 -14.03 1.48 -0.58
CA GLY A 250 -14.73 1.27 0.69
C GLY A 250 -15.52 -0.04 0.78
N GLU A 251 -15.94 -0.61 -0.36
CA GLU A 251 -16.66 -1.88 -0.37
C GLU A 251 -15.78 -3.05 0.11
N ILE A 252 -14.46 -2.97 -0.06
CA ILE A 252 -13.51 -3.97 0.47
C ILE A 252 -13.56 -3.99 2.00
N ALA A 253 -13.42 -2.83 2.63
CA ALA A 253 -13.44 -2.71 4.08
C ALA A 253 -14.80 -3.10 4.67
N LYS A 254 -15.89 -2.68 4.03
CA LYS A 254 -17.27 -3.02 4.42
C LYS A 254 -17.50 -4.54 4.39
N ALA A 255 -17.22 -5.19 3.27
CA ALA A 255 -17.40 -6.63 3.10
C ALA A 255 -16.54 -7.43 4.08
N THR A 256 -15.27 -7.03 4.27
CA THR A 256 -14.38 -7.66 5.25
C THR A 256 -14.89 -7.49 6.68
N GLY A 257 -15.40 -6.30 7.02
CA GLY A 257 -16.00 -6.01 8.33
C GLY A 257 -17.22 -6.89 8.62
N GLU A 258 -18.06 -7.18 7.62
CA GLU A 258 -19.19 -8.09 7.76
C GLU A 258 -18.73 -9.53 8.07
N VAL A 259 -17.64 -9.99 7.44
CA VAL A 259 -17.04 -11.30 7.74
C VAL A 259 -16.56 -11.36 9.19
N ILE A 260 -15.86 -10.32 9.67
CA ILE A 260 -15.36 -10.25 11.05
C ILE A 260 -16.53 -10.30 12.04
N ARG A 261 -17.57 -9.51 11.84
CA ARG A 261 -18.77 -9.48 12.70
C ARG A 261 -19.53 -10.81 12.71
N SER A 262 -19.54 -11.54 11.60
CA SER A 262 -20.26 -12.81 11.48
C SER A 262 -19.76 -13.91 12.44
N THR A 263 -18.56 -13.73 13.01
CA THR A 263 -17.96 -14.66 13.99
C THR A 263 -17.93 -14.10 15.42
N GLY A 264 -18.62 -12.97 15.66
CA GLY A 264 -18.67 -12.32 16.97
C GLY A 264 -17.50 -11.36 17.23
N GLY A 265 -16.70 -11.04 16.22
CA GLY A 265 -15.75 -9.93 16.26
C GLY A 265 -16.43 -8.57 16.10
N ASP A 266 -15.71 -7.48 16.34
CA ASP A 266 -16.23 -6.12 16.17
C ASP A 266 -15.18 -5.16 15.60
N LEU A 267 -15.66 -4.03 15.04
CA LEU A 267 -14.83 -2.95 14.52
C LEU A 267 -15.35 -1.63 15.12
N LEU A 268 -14.50 -0.98 15.91
CA LEU A 268 -14.82 0.26 16.60
C LEU A 268 -14.02 1.42 16.01
N VAL A 269 -14.72 2.37 15.41
CA VAL A 269 -14.15 3.62 14.87
C VAL A 269 -14.08 4.71 15.96
N ASN A 270 -13.29 5.75 15.75
CA ASN A 270 -13.02 6.79 16.75
C ASN A 270 -12.40 6.24 18.06
N HIS A 271 -11.67 5.13 17.95
CA HIS A 271 -10.99 4.44 19.04
C HIS A 271 -9.48 4.47 18.79
N GLU A 272 -8.83 5.56 19.19
CA GLU A 272 -7.39 5.77 19.00
C GLU A 272 -6.62 5.00 20.07
N VAL A 273 -5.83 3.99 19.67
CA VAL A 273 -4.91 3.30 20.58
C VAL A 273 -3.76 4.24 20.94
N LEU A 274 -3.61 4.51 22.23
CA LEU A 274 -2.58 5.39 22.78
C LEU A 274 -1.31 4.63 23.15
N ARG A 275 -1.46 3.40 23.65
CA ARG A 275 -0.34 2.53 24.00
C ARG A 275 -0.75 1.06 24.07
N ILE A 276 0.23 0.20 23.86
CA ILE A 276 0.15 -1.24 24.07
C ILE A 276 0.55 -1.54 25.52
N LEU A 277 -0.29 -2.29 26.23
CA LEU A 277 -0.05 -2.66 27.61
C LEU A 277 0.80 -3.91 27.69
N LEU A 278 1.86 -3.86 28.51
CA LEU A 278 2.79 -4.95 28.71
C LEU A 278 2.70 -5.49 30.14
N GLU A 279 2.78 -6.82 30.28
CA GLU A 279 3.08 -7.53 31.53
C GLU A 279 4.39 -8.29 31.34
N GLY A 280 5.48 -7.74 31.91
CA GLY A 280 6.84 -8.15 31.56
C GLY A 280 7.13 -7.90 30.08
N GLU A 281 7.56 -8.94 29.37
CA GLU A 281 7.85 -8.90 27.93
C GLU A 281 6.66 -9.33 27.04
N ARG A 282 5.44 -9.30 27.57
CA ARG A 282 4.24 -9.79 26.88
C ARG A 282 3.23 -8.67 26.71
N ALA A 283 2.71 -8.50 25.50
CA ALA A 283 1.54 -7.65 25.25
C ALA A 283 0.27 -8.34 25.75
N VAL A 284 -0.58 -7.59 26.47
CA VAL A 284 -1.79 -8.12 27.15
C VAL A 284 -3.04 -7.28 26.86
N GLY A 285 -2.90 -6.18 26.14
CA GLY A 285 -4.02 -5.29 25.84
C GLY A 285 -3.56 -3.95 25.29
N VAL A 286 -4.50 -3.02 25.21
CA VAL A 286 -4.28 -1.65 24.74
C VAL A 286 -5.05 -0.64 25.57
N GLU A 287 -4.48 0.56 25.76
CA GLU A 287 -5.19 1.73 26.24
C GLU A 287 -5.64 2.58 25.06
N VAL A 288 -6.89 3.01 25.08
CA VAL A 288 -7.58 3.62 23.96
C VAL A 288 -8.21 4.94 24.37
N ASN A 289 -8.08 5.96 23.52
CA ASN A 289 -8.83 7.20 23.61
C ASN A 289 -10.09 7.10 22.72
N VAL A 290 -11.24 7.07 23.34
CA VAL A 290 -12.53 6.99 22.64
C VAL A 290 -13.09 8.38 22.43
N LYS A 291 -13.26 8.80 21.17
CA LYS A 291 -13.78 10.12 20.80
C LYS A 291 -15.28 10.02 20.50
N LYS A 292 -16.12 10.76 21.24
CA LYS A 292 -17.57 10.89 21.01
C LYS A 292 -17.93 12.38 20.87
N GLY A 293 -17.91 12.90 19.65
CA GLY A 293 -18.04 14.33 19.39
C GLY A 293 -16.88 15.10 20.03
N GLN A 294 -17.18 16.06 20.92
CA GLN A 294 -16.17 16.84 21.64
C GLN A 294 -15.68 16.18 22.96
N ARG A 295 -16.25 15.05 23.33
CA ARG A 295 -15.85 14.31 24.54
C ARG A 295 -14.88 13.22 24.18
N SER A 296 -13.87 13.03 25.05
CA SER A 296 -12.98 11.88 25.00
C SER A 296 -12.98 11.14 26.33
N SER A 297 -12.85 9.83 26.29
CA SER A 297 -12.73 8.97 27.46
C SER A 297 -11.67 7.90 27.22
N ARG A 298 -10.96 7.51 28.28
CA ARG A 298 -10.01 6.41 28.21
C ARG A 298 -10.70 5.10 28.52
N GLN A 299 -10.37 4.07 27.72
CA GLN A 299 -10.81 2.69 27.92
C GLN A 299 -9.62 1.75 27.77
N THR A 300 -9.72 0.59 28.38
CA THR A 300 -8.73 -0.48 28.28
C THR A 300 -9.40 -1.70 27.70
N PHE A 301 -8.79 -2.28 26.67
CA PHE A 301 -9.19 -3.57 26.13
C PHE A 301 -8.06 -4.58 26.34
N ARG A 302 -8.43 -5.81 26.73
CA ARG A 302 -7.46 -6.90 26.95
C ARG A 302 -7.73 -8.03 25.99
N ALA A 303 -6.67 -8.64 25.47
CA ALA A 303 -6.71 -9.86 24.66
C ALA A 303 -5.36 -10.58 24.73
N PRO A 304 -5.34 -11.91 24.54
CA PRO A 304 -4.10 -12.69 24.55
C PRO A 304 -3.16 -12.37 23.37
N VAL A 305 -3.65 -11.77 22.29
CA VAL A 305 -2.86 -11.45 21.09
C VAL A 305 -3.15 -10.01 20.65
N ILE A 306 -2.10 -9.25 20.40
CA ILE A 306 -2.17 -7.88 19.87
C ILE A 306 -1.52 -7.83 18.50
N ILE A 307 -2.22 -7.29 17.52
CA ILE A 307 -1.74 -7.11 16.15
C ILE A 307 -1.69 -5.62 15.85
N SER A 308 -0.57 -5.11 15.40
CA SER A 308 -0.46 -3.71 14.99
C SER A 308 -0.41 -3.57 13.47
N ASP A 309 -1.40 -2.87 12.93
CA ASP A 309 -1.49 -2.37 11.56
C ASP A 309 -1.20 -0.86 11.48
N ALA A 310 -0.70 -0.28 12.58
CA ALA A 310 -0.35 1.14 12.66
C ALA A 310 1.00 1.48 12.02
N GLY A 311 1.69 0.50 11.45
CA GLY A 311 3.05 0.61 10.95
C GLY A 311 4.11 0.38 12.03
N ALA A 312 5.29 -0.08 11.60
CA ALA A 312 6.36 -0.50 12.51
C ALA A 312 6.89 0.67 13.34
N TRP A 313 7.14 1.83 12.70
CA TRP A 313 7.66 2.99 13.42
C TRP A 313 6.70 3.48 14.51
N ILE A 314 5.40 3.62 14.22
CA ILE A 314 4.39 4.03 15.21
C ILE A 314 4.33 3.00 16.33
N THR A 315 4.32 1.71 15.99
CA THR A 315 4.23 0.62 16.96
C THR A 315 5.38 0.67 17.96
N TYR A 316 6.60 0.76 17.47
CA TYR A 316 7.80 0.72 18.33
C TYR A 316 8.11 2.05 19.02
N SER A 317 7.82 3.20 18.37
CA SER A 317 8.25 4.51 18.88
C SER A 317 7.16 5.28 19.62
N ARG A 318 5.87 4.92 19.42
CA ARG A 318 4.76 5.64 20.06
C ARG A 318 3.86 4.76 20.91
N LEU A 319 3.59 3.52 20.47
CA LEU A 319 2.62 2.64 21.15
C LEU A 319 3.25 1.77 22.23
N LEU A 320 4.55 1.54 22.17
CA LEU A 320 5.30 0.83 23.22
C LEU A 320 5.94 1.84 24.17
N PRO A 321 6.15 1.47 25.46
CA PRO A 321 6.95 2.28 26.37
C PRO A 321 8.38 2.43 25.83
N ASP A 322 9.09 3.46 26.27
CA ASP A 322 10.50 3.68 25.95
C ASP A 322 11.31 2.43 26.31
N SER A 323 11.52 1.58 25.30
CA SER A 323 12.20 0.31 25.44
C SER A 323 13.43 0.31 24.53
N ALA A 324 14.54 -0.15 25.05
CA ALA A 324 15.73 -0.35 24.23
C ALA A 324 15.56 -1.62 23.38
N PHE A 325 15.27 -1.46 22.11
CA PHE A 325 15.32 -2.55 21.13
C PHE A 325 16.70 -2.62 20.48
N PRO A 326 17.15 -3.79 20.00
CA PRO A 326 18.43 -3.92 19.30
C PRO A 326 18.54 -3.02 18.06
N PHE A 327 17.41 -2.57 17.51
CA PHE A 327 17.29 -1.66 16.35
C PHE A 327 16.79 -0.26 16.72
N SER A 328 16.86 0.15 18.00
CA SER A 328 16.36 1.45 18.49
C SER A 328 16.99 2.64 17.76
N ASP A 329 18.24 2.53 17.35
CA ASP A 329 18.92 3.58 16.59
C ASP A 329 18.27 3.84 15.22
N GLU A 330 17.74 2.81 14.59
CA GLU A 330 17.03 2.91 13.33
C GLU A 330 15.64 3.55 13.47
N LEU A 331 15.11 3.61 14.70
CA LEU A 331 13.80 4.18 15.03
C LEU A 331 13.86 5.63 15.54
N LYS A 332 15.06 6.19 15.71
CA LYS A 332 15.22 7.59 16.18
C LYS A 332 14.56 8.61 15.25
N SER A 333 14.50 8.27 13.97
CA SER A 333 13.81 9.08 12.97
C SER A 333 12.77 8.23 12.24
N PRO A 334 11.62 8.81 11.88
CA PRO A 334 10.67 8.11 11.01
C PRO A 334 11.31 7.79 9.66
N PRO A 335 10.86 6.71 8.99
CA PRO A 335 11.33 6.41 7.64
C PRO A 335 10.97 7.56 6.69
N ALA A 336 11.87 7.87 5.77
CA ALA A 336 11.58 8.75 4.66
C ALA A 336 10.63 8.02 3.70
N GLY A 337 9.34 8.22 3.87
CA GLY A 337 8.31 7.63 3.03
C GLY A 337 7.99 8.48 1.80
N PHE A 338 7.09 7.98 0.95
CA PHE A 338 6.56 8.74 -0.17
C PHE A 338 5.45 9.67 0.31
N GLU A 339 5.60 10.95 0.02
CA GLU A 339 4.72 12.03 0.40
C GLU A 339 4.11 12.63 -0.87
N ALA A 340 2.81 12.86 -0.86
CA ALA A 340 2.08 13.31 -2.05
C ALA A 340 0.99 14.32 -1.69
N VAL A 341 0.56 15.05 -2.71
CA VAL A 341 -0.72 15.77 -2.72
C VAL A 341 -1.70 15.02 -3.61
N GLU A 342 -2.97 15.14 -3.29
CA GLU A 342 -4.06 14.58 -4.08
C GLU A 342 -5.16 15.62 -4.29
N LEU A 343 -5.43 15.94 -5.56
CA LEU A 343 -6.46 16.86 -5.96
C LEU A 343 -7.70 16.09 -6.41
N PHE A 344 -8.74 16.15 -5.60
CA PHE A 344 -10.05 15.55 -5.85
C PHE A 344 -10.90 16.49 -6.67
N LEU A 345 -11.41 16.03 -7.80
CA LEU A 345 -12.16 16.85 -8.77
C LEU A 345 -13.56 16.30 -9.00
N GLY A 346 -14.58 17.16 -8.83
CA GLY A 346 -15.92 16.93 -9.32
C GLY A 346 -16.05 17.52 -10.72
N LEU A 347 -16.55 16.74 -11.67
CA LEU A 347 -16.69 17.15 -13.06
C LEU A 347 -18.14 17.41 -13.40
N ARG A 348 -18.39 18.47 -14.22
CA ARG A 348 -19.72 18.88 -14.67
C ARG A 348 -20.22 18.13 -15.89
N ARG A 349 -19.32 17.50 -16.66
CA ARG A 349 -19.62 16.75 -17.87
C ARG A 349 -18.85 15.43 -17.89
N ASP A 350 -19.26 14.53 -18.75
CA ASP A 350 -18.62 13.23 -18.92
C ASP A 350 -17.19 13.41 -19.48
N PRO A 351 -16.14 12.93 -18.81
CA PRO A 351 -14.77 13.05 -19.33
C PRO A 351 -14.55 12.26 -20.63
N ARG A 352 -15.47 11.36 -21.01
CA ARG A 352 -15.45 10.71 -22.32
C ARG A 352 -15.56 11.68 -23.48
N GLU A 353 -16.07 12.89 -23.27
CA GLU A 353 -16.09 13.97 -24.28
C GLU A 353 -14.67 14.40 -24.70
N LEU A 354 -13.66 14.20 -23.82
CA LEU A 354 -12.24 14.43 -24.13
C LEU A 354 -11.49 13.15 -24.50
N GLY A 355 -12.20 12.03 -24.68
CA GLY A 355 -11.64 10.76 -25.14
C GLY A 355 -11.21 9.79 -24.03
N PHE A 356 -11.32 10.15 -22.74
CA PHE A 356 -11.01 9.25 -21.64
C PHE A 356 -12.00 8.08 -21.56
N GLN A 357 -11.50 6.86 -21.31
CA GLN A 357 -12.33 5.65 -21.23
C GLN A 357 -12.28 4.99 -19.84
N GLY A 358 -11.49 5.54 -18.89
CA GLY A 358 -11.27 4.99 -17.55
C GLY A 358 -9.85 4.48 -17.33
N GLU A 359 -8.98 4.55 -18.35
CA GLU A 359 -7.54 4.39 -18.19
C GLU A 359 -6.96 5.51 -17.32
N ASN A 360 -5.79 5.25 -16.72
CA ASN A 360 -5.05 6.27 -15.99
C ASN A 360 -4.01 6.94 -16.90
N HIS A 361 -3.68 8.18 -16.62
CA HIS A 361 -2.66 8.94 -17.34
C HIS A 361 -1.52 9.33 -16.41
N TRP A 362 -0.31 8.93 -16.76
CA TRP A 362 0.92 9.31 -16.09
C TRP A 362 1.60 10.40 -16.90
N LEU A 363 1.56 11.61 -16.38
CA LEU A 363 2.04 12.81 -17.08
C LEU A 363 3.41 13.21 -16.54
N PHE A 364 4.38 13.36 -17.41
CA PHE A 364 5.77 13.66 -17.07
C PHE A 364 6.31 14.84 -17.88
N SER A 365 7.00 15.76 -17.22
CA SER A 365 7.66 16.89 -17.88
C SER A 365 9.04 16.54 -18.47
N SER A 366 9.61 15.39 -18.09
CA SER A 366 10.92 14.89 -18.47
C SER A 366 10.93 13.37 -18.54
N ILE A 367 11.99 12.78 -19.07
CA ILE A 367 12.27 11.33 -19.02
C ILE A 367 13.17 10.96 -17.83
N ASP A 368 13.65 11.90 -17.03
CA ASP A 368 14.47 11.65 -15.85
C ASP A 368 13.57 11.69 -14.59
N HIS A 369 13.18 10.50 -14.14
CA HIS A 369 12.30 10.35 -12.98
C HIS A 369 12.95 10.77 -11.66
N ASP A 370 14.25 10.53 -11.50
CA ASP A 370 14.98 10.91 -10.30
C ASP A 370 15.14 12.43 -10.18
N GLU A 371 15.43 13.11 -11.32
CA GLU A 371 15.47 14.56 -11.36
C GLU A 371 14.10 15.18 -11.10
N MET A 372 13.03 14.66 -11.73
CA MET A 372 11.65 15.14 -11.46
C MET A 372 11.29 14.96 -9.98
N TYR A 373 11.64 13.83 -9.38
CA TYR A 373 11.40 13.63 -7.95
C TYR A 373 12.20 14.59 -7.07
N ALA A 374 13.43 14.90 -7.43
CA ALA A 374 14.24 15.93 -6.75
C ALA A 374 13.62 17.33 -6.89
N GLN A 375 12.95 17.61 -7.99
CA GLN A 375 12.30 18.90 -8.29
C GLN A 375 10.84 18.97 -7.80
N ARG A 376 10.28 17.94 -7.15
CA ARG A 376 8.87 17.85 -6.77
C ARG A 376 8.34 19.04 -5.98
N ASP A 377 9.22 19.69 -5.20
CA ASP A 377 8.83 20.81 -4.34
C ASP A 377 8.59 22.12 -5.10
N GLN A 378 8.94 22.18 -6.39
CA GLN A 378 8.54 23.29 -7.26
C GLN A 378 7.01 23.41 -7.41
N LEU A 379 6.30 22.33 -7.06
CA LEU A 379 4.84 22.31 -7.08
C LEU A 379 4.21 23.32 -6.10
N ILE A 380 4.90 23.68 -5.00
CA ILE A 380 4.41 24.72 -4.08
C ILE A 380 4.31 26.10 -4.75
N GLU A 381 5.09 26.31 -5.82
CA GLU A 381 5.07 27.52 -6.66
C GLU A 381 4.21 27.33 -7.94
N GLY A 382 3.40 26.25 -7.99
CA GLY A 382 2.53 25.95 -9.13
C GLY A 382 3.22 25.29 -10.32
N ARG A 383 4.46 24.79 -10.17
CA ARG A 383 5.17 24.08 -11.25
C ARG A 383 5.15 22.57 -11.02
N ALA A 384 4.14 21.90 -11.56
CA ALA A 384 4.04 20.46 -11.53
C ALA A 384 4.99 19.83 -12.55
N VAL A 385 5.86 18.91 -12.10
CA VAL A 385 6.82 18.19 -12.94
C VAL A 385 6.31 16.80 -13.36
N MET A 386 5.38 16.23 -12.60
CA MET A 386 4.68 15.01 -12.93
C MET A 386 3.31 14.98 -12.24
N ALA A 387 2.39 14.18 -12.78
CA ALA A 387 1.12 13.87 -12.15
C ALA A 387 0.57 12.53 -12.64
N TYR A 388 -0.16 11.87 -11.75
CA TYR A 388 -1.03 10.73 -12.08
C TYR A 388 -2.48 11.22 -12.12
N LEU A 389 -3.18 10.97 -13.20
CA LEU A 389 -4.58 11.33 -13.41
C LEU A 389 -5.43 10.08 -13.51
N SER A 390 -6.49 10.01 -12.73
CA SER A 390 -7.41 8.87 -12.63
C SER A 390 -8.86 9.33 -12.63
N PHE A 391 -9.78 8.43 -13.04
CA PHE A 391 -11.20 8.71 -13.15
C PHE A 391 -12.03 7.63 -12.42
N PRO A 392 -12.24 7.72 -11.09
CA PRO A 392 -13.02 6.73 -10.34
C PRO A 392 -14.41 6.50 -10.92
N SER A 393 -15.08 7.58 -11.37
CA SER A 393 -16.43 7.50 -11.95
C SER A 393 -16.49 6.72 -13.27
N LEU A 394 -15.42 6.67 -14.06
CA LEU A 394 -15.39 5.87 -15.29
C LEU A 394 -15.13 4.38 -15.02
N LYS A 395 -14.55 4.06 -13.87
CA LYS A 395 -14.26 2.70 -13.42
C LYS A 395 -15.40 2.07 -12.65
N ASN A 396 -16.30 2.91 -12.11
CA ASN A 396 -17.48 2.49 -11.35
C ASN A 396 -18.77 2.74 -12.15
N PRO A 397 -19.40 1.69 -12.72
CA PRO A 397 -20.62 1.84 -13.52
C PRO A 397 -21.81 2.47 -12.75
N ASP A 398 -21.80 2.32 -11.42
CA ASP A 398 -22.86 2.83 -10.55
C ASP A 398 -22.65 4.29 -10.13
N SER A 399 -21.59 4.94 -10.61
CA SER A 399 -21.29 6.33 -10.28
C SER A 399 -22.34 7.28 -10.83
N LYS A 400 -22.88 8.14 -9.95
CA LYS A 400 -23.93 9.12 -10.29
C LYS A 400 -23.36 10.45 -10.78
N ARG A 401 -22.12 10.74 -10.48
CA ARG A 401 -21.44 11.99 -10.81
C ARG A 401 -20.07 11.67 -11.35
N HIS A 402 -19.57 12.53 -12.22
CA HIS A 402 -18.24 12.38 -12.79
C HIS A 402 -17.18 12.92 -11.84
N THR A 403 -16.12 12.14 -11.62
CA THR A 403 -15.01 12.49 -10.74
C THR A 403 -13.67 12.18 -11.41
N ALA A 404 -12.65 12.94 -11.02
CA ALA A 404 -11.26 12.66 -11.33
C ALA A 404 -10.38 12.91 -10.10
N GLU A 405 -9.18 12.36 -10.11
CA GLU A 405 -8.15 12.53 -9.08
C GLU A 405 -6.83 12.82 -9.76
N ILE A 406 -6.08 13.79 -9.23
CA ILE A 406 -4.72 14.10 -9.70
C ILE A 406 -3.77 13.97 -8.52
N ILE A 407 -2.78 13.08 -8.62
CA ILE A 407 -1.80 12.83 -7.57
C ILE A 407 -0.42 13.26 -8.05
N ALA A 408 0.33 13.94 -7.19
CA ALA A 408 1.71 14.31 -7.46
C ALA A 408 2.56 14.28 -6.19
N PRO A 409 3.87 13.96 -6.30
CA PRO A 409 4.76 14.00 -5.14
C PRO A 409 4.97 15.44 -4.68
N LEU A 410 4.98 15.62 -3.35
CA LEU A 410 5.35 16.87 -2.68
C LEU A 410 5.89 16.55 -1.29
N SER A 411 7.04 17.12 -0.92
CA SER A 411 7.63 16.91 0.40
C SER A 411 6.78 17.53 1.50
N TYR A 412 6.64 16.82 2.60
CA TYR A 412 6.05 17.33 3.83
C TYR A 412 6.77 18.61 4.32
N SER A 413 8.10 18.65 4.18
CA SER A 413 8.92 19.80 4.60
C SER A 413 8.52 21.10 3.92
N SER A 414 7.98 21.07 2.70
CA SER A 414 7.48 22.24 1.98
C SER A 414 6.26 22.89 2.64
N LEU A 415 5.56 22.12 3.49
CA LEU A 415 4.36 22.56 4.21
C LEU A 415 4.56 22.58 5.73
N ALA A 416 5.77 22.33 6.23
CA ALA A 416 6.07 22.18 7.66
C ALA A 416 5.74 23.43 8.47
N ALA A 417 5.78 24.62 7.89
CA ALA A 417 5.39 25.88 8.55
C ALA A 417 3.93 25.88 9.04
N TYR A 418 3.06 25.08 8.45
CA TYR A 418 1.63 24.99 8.78
C TYR A 418 1.28 23.77 9.64
N ARG A 419 2.27 23.00 10.08
CA ARG A 419 2.07 21.73 10.79
C ARG A 419 1.32 21.88 12.11
N ASP A 420 1.70 22.88 12.91
CA ASP A 420 1.20 23.05 14.27
C ASP A 420 -0.21 23.67 14.30
N GLU A 421 -0.70 24.14 13.16
CA GLU A 421 -2.03 24.70 13.03
C GLU A 421 -3.09 23.57 12.91
N PRO A 422 -4.24 23.70 13.62
CA PRO A 422 -5.28 22.69 13.57
C PRO A 422 -5.85 22.48 12.16
N TRP A 423 -6.21 21.26 11.85
CA TRP A 423 -6.90 20.92 10.61
C TRP A 423 -8.13 21.82 10.38
N HIS A 424 -8.34 22.31 9.17
CA HIS A 424 -9.31 23.34 8.77
C HIS A 424 -9.10 24.75 9.40
N ARG A 425 -7.99 25.01 10.07
CA ARG A 425 -7.68 26.31 10.66
C ARG A 425 -6.25 26.80 10.38
N ARG A 426 -5.64 26.32 9.29
CA ARG A 426 -4.26 26.64 8.92
C ARG A 426 -4.06 28.03 8.26
N GLY A 427 -5.11 28.86 8.22
CA GLY A 427 -5.05 30.25 7.77
C GLY A 427 -5.09 30.45 6.24
N VAL A 428 -5.17 31.72 5.85
CA VAL A 428 -5.34 32.11 4.43
C VAL A 428 -4.11 31.84 3.58
N GLU A 429 -2.92 31.88 4.17
CA GLU A 429 -1.67 31.62 3.46
C GLU A 429 -1.56 30.15 3.05
N TYR A 430 -1.95 29.22 3.94
CA TYR A 430 -2.01 27.80 3.61
C TYR A 430 -3.01 27.50 2.49
N GLU A 431 -4.19 28.13 2.51
CA GLU A 431 -5.19 27.96 1.44
C GLU A 431 -4.70 28.57 0.11
N ALA A 432 -3.94 29.67 0.16
CA ALA A 432 -3.31 30.23 -1.04
C ALA A 432 -2.27 29.28 -1.65
N VAL A 433 -1.45 28.64 -0.81
CA VAL A 433 -0.49 27.61 -1.25
C VAL A 433 -1.22 26.40 -1.86
N LYS A 434 -2.28 25.90 -1.22
CA LYS A 434 -3.11 24.81 -1.78
C LYS A 434 -3.70 25.17 -3.13
N ASN A 435 -4.19 26.40 -3.29
CA ASN A 435 -4.72 26.87 -4.56
C ASN A 435 -3.61 26.94 -5.64
N CYS A 436 -2.42 27.41 -5.30
CA CYS A 436 -1.27 27.43 -6.20
C CYS A 436 -0.90 26.03 -6.69
N ILE A 437 -0.83 25.06 -5.76
CA ILE A 437 -0.60 23.64 -6.08
C ILE A 437 -1.68 23.10 -7.01
N ALA A 438 -2.96 23.32 -6.67
CA ALA A 438 -4.09 22.84 -7.48
C ALA A 438 -4.06 23.40 -8.89
N GLN A 439 -3.75 24.71 -9.06
CA GLN A 439 -3.60 25.33 -10.37
C GLN A 439 -2.44 24.73 -11.15
N GLY A 440 -1.28 24.50 -10.53
CA GLY A 440 -0.13 23.89 -11.19
C GLY A 440 -0.41 22.46 -11.69
N LEU A 441 -1.15 21.67 -10.91
CA LEU A 441 -1.59 20.33 -11.34
C LEU A 441 -2.55 20.42 -12.54
N LEU A 442 -3.52 21.31 -12.48
CA LEU A 442 -4.46 21.55 -13.59
C LEU A 442 -3.77 22.08 -14.84
N ASP A 443 -2.73 22.93 -14.70
CA ASP A 443 -1.92 23.41 -15.83
C ASP A 443 -1.16 22.27 -16.52
N LEU A 444 -0.63 21.33 -15.73
CA LEU A 444 0.05 20.17 -16.30
C LEU A 444 -0.93 19.27 -17.06
N VAL A 445 -2.11 18.99 -16.50
CA VAL A 445 -3.14 18.19 -17.17
C VAL A 445 -3.65 18.89 -18.43
N GLU A 446 -3.97 20.18 -18.36
CA GLU A 446 -4.47 20.97 -19.50
C GLU A 446 -3.47 21.00 -20.66
N ARG A 447 -2.16 21.01 -20.37
CA ARG A 447 -1.10 20.97 -21.39
C ARG A 447 -1.17 19.72 -22.26
N TYR A 448 -1.47 18.58 -21.63
CA TYR A 448 -1.55 17.29 -22.33
C TYR A 448 -2.97 16.93 -22.78
N HIS A 449 -3.98 17.49 -22.11
CA HIS A 449 -5.41 17.23 -22.36
C HIS A 449 -6.17 18.58 -22.42
N PRO A 450 -6.06 19.32 -23.54
CA PRO A 450 -6.72 20.62 -23.71
C PRO A 450 -8.25 20.53 -23.52
N GLY A 451 -8.80 21.45 -22.74
CA GLY A 451 -10.22 21.47 -22.37
C GLY A 451 -10.56 20.74 -21.07
N PHE A 452 -9.57 20.11 -20.41
CA PHE A 452 -9.82 19.40 -19.14
C PHE A 452 -10.30 20.35 -18.04
N ARG A 453 -9.74 21.57 -17.97
CA ARG A 453 -10.16 22.59 -16.99
C ARG A 453 -11.64 22.95 -17.08
N ASP A 454 -12.20 22.94 -18.28
CA ASP A 454 -13.62 23.25 -18.51
C ASP A 454 -14.55 22.19 -17.94
N LEU A 455 -14.05 20.98 -17.67
CA LEU A 455 -14.83 19.93 -17.01
C LEU A 455 -14.94 20.15 -15.50
N VAL A 456 -14.01 20.88 -14.87
CA VAL A 456 -13.95 20.99 -13.41
C VAL A 456 -15.06 21.88 -12.86
N GLU A 457 -15.84 21.35 -11.92
CA GLU A 457 -16.91 22.05 -11.19
C GLU A 457 -16.55 22.21 -9.71
N TYR A 458 -15.87 21.21 -9.13
CA TYR A 458 -15.46 21.17 -7.74
C TYR A 458 -13.99 20.73 -7.64
N SER A 459 -13.27 21.27 -6.67
CA SER A 459 -11.90 20.84 -6.37
C SER A 459 -11.60 20.91 -4.88
N GLU A 460 -10.90 19.91 -4.36
CA GLU A 460 -10.41 19.85 -2.98
C GLU A 460 -9.02 19.21 -2.98
N LEU A 461 -8.03 19.85 -2.32
CA LEU A 461 -6.66 19.34 -2.25
C LEU A 461 -6.38 18.72 -0.88
N GLY A 462 -6.05 17.42 -0.86
CA GLY A 462 -5.38 16.73 0.23
C GLY A 462 -3.86 16.97 0.15
N THR A 463 -3.21 17.13 1.30
CA THR A 463 -1.76 17.38 1.38
C THR A 463 -1.10 16.38 2.34
N PRO A 464 0.24 16.27 2.40
CA PRO A 464 0.91 15.48 3.43
C PRO A 464 0.44 15.78 4.86
N LEU A 465 0.09 17.04 5.17
CA LEU A 465 -0.50 17.41 6.47
C LEU A 465 -1.93 16.86 6.68
N THR A 466 -2.67 16.65 5.60
CA THR A 466 -3.99 15.99 5.65
C THR A 466 -3.82 14.49 5.93
N PHE A 467 -2.90 13.84 5.23
CA PHE A 467 -2.61 12.42 5.45
C PHE A 467 -2.05 12.15 6.84
N GLU A 468 -1.10 12.97 7.34
CA GLU A 468 -0.61 12.86 8.72
C GLU A 468 -1.74 12.98 9.74
N HIS A 469 -2.67 13.94 9.54
CA HIS A 469 -3.80 14.16 10.44
C HIS A 469 -4.72 12.92 10.56
N PHE A 470 -5.01 12.27 9.45
CA PHE A 470 -5.96 11.15 9.42
C PHE A 470 -5.33 9.78 9.67
N THR A 471 -4.06 9.60 9.33
CA THR A 471 -3.40 8.29 9.41
C THR A 471 -2.38 8.19 10.55
N ALA A 472 -2.02 9.33 11.16
CA ALA A 472 -0.90 9.47 12.10
C ALA A 472 0.46 9.01 11.52
N ALA A 473 0.52 8.70 10.21
CA ALA A 473 1.76 8.32 9.54
C ALA A 473 2.76 9.48 9.58
N PRO A 474 4.02 9.24 9.94
CA PRO A 474 5.03 10.28 9.98
C PRO A 474 5.14 11.01 8.63
N SER A 475 5.16 12.34 8.69
CA SER A 475 5.23 13.21 7.49
C SER A 475 4.12 12.95 6.47
N GLY A 476 3.00 12.34 6.88
CA GLY A 476 1.93 11.98 5.97
C GLY A 476 2.33 10.96 4.89
N ALA A 477 3.34 10.13 5.16
CA ALA A 477 3.79 9.09 4.22
C ALA A 477 2.69 8.04 3.96
N ILE A 478 2.53 7.65 2.68
CA ILE A 478 1.38 6.83 2.27
C ILE A 478 1.69 5.33 2.08
N TYR A 479 2.98 4.92 2.07
CA TYR A 479 3.38 3.53 1.79
C TYR A 479 4.11 2.81 2.93
N GLY A 480 4.27 3.41 4.12
CA GLY A 480 5.07 2.86 5.21
C GLY A 480 6.57 2.87 4.88
N TYR A 481 7.32 1.87 5.34
CA TYR A 481 8.76 1.77 5.06
C TYR A 481 9.03 1.64 3.56
N PRO A 482 9.95 2.46 3.01
CA PRO A 482 10.21 2.50 1.58
C PRO A 482 10.82 1.20 1.05
N GLY A 483 10.51 0.84 -0.20
CA GLY A 483 10.95 -0.37 -0.90
C GLY A 483 12.41 -0.31 -1.40
N THR A 484 13.34 0.13 -0.54
CA THR A 484 14.77 0.20 -0.82
C THR A 484 15.45 -1.17 -0.67
N PRO A 485 16.67 -1.38 -1.17
CA PRO A 485 17.42 -2.60 -0.91
C PRO A 485 17.63 -2.91 0.59
N GLU A 486 17.74 -1.87 1.41
CA GLU A 486 17.94 -1.97 2.87
C GLU A 486 16.71 -2.53 3.57
N ARG A 487 15.49 -2.20 3.10
CA ARG A 487 14.24 -2.74 3.64
C ARG A 487 14.31 -4.27 3.79
N TYR A 488 14.75 -4.94 2.74
CA TYR A 488 14.81 -6.43 2.69
C TYR A 488 15.89 -7.04 3.56
N ARG A 489 16.75 -6.21 4.18
CA ARG A 489 17.80 -6.64 5.13
C ARG A 489 17.41 -6.41 6.59
N LYS A 490 16.33 -5.63 6.83
CA LYS A 490 15.83 -5.33 8.17
C LYS A 490 15.07 -6.54 8.74
N SER A 491 15.64 -7.19 9.74
CA SER A 491 15.05 -8.39 10.36
C SER A 491 13.82 -8.09 11.22
N TRP A 492 13.64 -6.83 11.62
CA TRP A 492 12.53 -6.39 12.45
C TRP A 492 11.32 -5.86 11.64
N LEU A 493 11.45 -5.74 10.30
CA LEU A 493 10.32 -5.55 9.40
C LEU A 493 9.78 -6.93 9.01
N GLY A 494 8.60 -7.24 9.51
CA GLY A 494 7.95 -8.52 9.31
C GLY A 494 6.89 -8.77 10.38
N PRO A 495 6.19 -9.91 10.36
CA PRO A 495 5.12 -10.19 11.31
C PRO A 495 5.59 -10.28 12.78
N HIS A 496 6.80 -10.76 13.02
CA HIS A 496 7.32 -10.93 14.38
C HIS A 496 7.86 -9.65 14.99
N THR A 497 7.58 -9.47 16.28
CA THR A 497 8.21 -8.43 17.11
C THR A 497 9.02 -9.07 18.25
N PRO A 498 9.93 -8.31 18.90
CA PRO A 498 10.62 -8.78 20.10
C PRO A 498 9.70 -8.97 21.31
N ILE A 499 8.49 -8.41 21.27
CA ILE A 499 7.51 -8.48 22.36
C ILE A 499 6.61 -9.70 22.16
N ARG A 500 6.52 -10.56 23.16
CA ARG A 500 5.64 -11.74 23.09
C ARG A 500 4.18 -11.29 22.91
N ASN A 501 3.43 -12.02 22.09
CA ASN A 501 2.02 -11.78 21.77
C ASN A 501 1.73 -10.45 21.05
N LEU A 502 2.77 -9.73 20.60
CA LEU A 502 2.65 -8.59 19.71
C LEU A 502 3.17 -8.97 18.33
N TYR A 503 2.40 -8.67 17.31
CA TYR A 503 2.75 -8.91 15.91
C TYR A 503 2.49 -7.65 15.07
N LEU A 504 3.29 -7.45 14.03
CA LEU A 504 3.01 -6.45 12.99
C LEU A 504 2.21 -7.09 11.86
N THR A 505 1.42 -6.25 11.18
CA THR A 505 0.75 -6.59 9.93
C THR A 505 0.82 -5.41 8.95
N GLY A 506 0.19 -5.54 7.79
CA GLY A 506 0.15 -4.46 6.79
C GLY A 506 1.43 -4.31 5.98
N CYS A 507 1.63 -3.10 5.46
CA CYS A 507 2.74 -2.78 4.56
C CYS A 507 4.12 -3.09 5.16
N ASP A 508 4.32 -2.82 6.45
CA ASP A 508 5.61 -3.00 7.10
C ASP A 508 5.92 -4.45 7.44
N ALA A 509 4.90 -5.30 7.52
CA ALA A 509 5.08 -6.74 7.67
C ALA A 509 5.36 -7.46 6.33
N ALA A 510 5.05 -6.83 5.18
CA ALA A 510 5.30 -7.38 3.84
C ALA A 510 5.84 -6.33 2.88
N LEU A 511 4.98 -5.67 2.10
CA LEU A 511 5.37 -4.71 1.05
C LEU A 511 4.40 -3.51 0.99
N PRO A 512 4.83 -2.39 0.41
CA PRO A 512 3.96 -1.25 0.09
C PRO A 512 2.75 -1.63 -0.79
N GLY A 513 1.71 -0.80 -0.70
CA GLY A 513 0.49 -0.93 -1.49
C GLY A 513 -0.52 -1.92 -0.92
N ILE A 514 -1.72 -1.93 -1.51
CA ILE A 514 -2.86 -2.71 -0.99
C ILE A 514 -2.59 -4.22 -0.97
N MET A 515 -1.97 -4.75 -2.04
CA MET A 515 -1.62 -6.17 -2.12
C MET A 515 -0.52 -6.55 -1.13
N GLY A 516 0.46 -5.65 -0.93
CA GLY A 516 1.50 -5.83 0.09
C GLY A 516 0.92 -5.85 1.49
N ALA A 517 0.02 -4.91 1.80
CA ALA A 517 -0.66 -4.85 3.09
C ALA A 517 -1.54 -6.10 3.33
N LEU A 518 -2.31 -6.54 2.32
CA LEU A 518 -3.06 -7.79 2.36
C LEU A 518 -2.16 -8.99 2.66
N MET A 519 -1.02 -9.08 1.98
CA MET A 519 -0.04 -10.15 2.21
C MET A 519 0.53 -10.10 3.63
N GLY A 520 0.72 -8.90 4.20
CA GLY A 520 1.08 -8.73 5.62
C GLY A 520 0.07 -9.42 6.54
N GLY A 521 -1.24 -9.22 6.28
CA GLY A 521 -2.31 -9.92 7.00
C GLY A 521 -2.24 -11.46 6.86
N VAL A 522 -1.99 -11.94 5.65
CA VAL A 522 -1.81 -13.38 5.36
C VAL A 522 -0.62 -13.97 6.11
N LEU A 523 0.52 -13.29 6.09
CA LEU A 523 1.74 -13.73 6.78
C LEU A 523 1.54 -13.78 8.29
N THR A 524 0.95 -12.74 8.87
CA THR A 524 0.72 -12.65 10.32
C THR A 524 -0.29 -13.69 10.79
N ALA A 525 -1.39 -13.89 10.07
CA ALA A 525 -2.34 -14.96 10.35
C ALA A 525 -1.67 -16.35 10.23
N GLY A 526 -0.89 -16.55 9.17
CA GLY A 526 -0.14 -17.79 8.96
C GLY A 526 0.81 -18.12 10.12
N GLN A 527 1.51 -17.14 10.64
CA GLN A 527 2.40 -17.28 11.80
C GLN A 527 1.66 -17.79 13.04
N LEU A 528 0.53 -17.17 13.37
CA LEU A 528 -0.29 -17.55 14.53
C LEU A 528 -1.01 -18.88 14.34
N MET A 529 -1.18 -19.34 13.12
CA MET A 529 -1.73 -20.67 12.82
C MET A 529 -0.70 -21.80 12.98
N GLY A 530 0.57 -21.47 13.20
CA GLY A 530 1.66 -22.40 13.45
C GLY A 530 2.39 -22.85 12.18
N PRO A 531 3.20 -23.91 12.27
CA PRO A 531 3.94 -24.44 11.13
C PRO A 531 3.03 -24.68 9.93
N PHE A 532 3.42 -24.20 8.73
CA PHE A 532 2.62 -24.28 7.51
C PHE A 532 1.32 -23.43 7.48
N GLY A 533 1.05 -22.58 8.48
CA GLY A 533 -0.15 -21.75 8.52
C GLY A 533 -0.28 -20.85 7.29
N PHE A 534 0.81 -20.25 6.81
CA PHE A 534 0.83 -19.52 5.55
C PHE A 534 0.28 -20.34 4.38
N PHE A 535 0.75 -21.59 4.22
CA PHE A 535 0.28 -22.47 3.15
C PHE A 535 -1.18 -22.89 3.34
N GLN A 536 -1.64 -23.02 4.61
CA GLN A 536 -3.04 -23.31 4.91
C GLN A 536 -3.94 -22.14 4.46
N VAL A 537 -3.55 -20.87 4.72
CA VAL A 537 -4.28 -19.69 4.25
C VAL A 537 -4.33 -19.66 2.72
N MET A 538 -3.17 -19.80 2.06
CA MET A 538 -3.09 -19.78 0.59
C MET A 538 -3.93 -20.90 -0.05
N ARG A 539 -3.92 -22.10 0.55
CA ARG A 539 -4.75 -23.22 0.10
C ARG A 539 -6.23 -22.94 0.31
N ALA A 540 -6.63 -22.39 1.47
CA ALA A 540 -8.02 -22.06 1.76
C ALA A 540 -8.57 -21.00 0.80
N ALA A 541 -7.76 -19.99 0.47
CA ALA A 541 -8.11 -18.98 -0.54
C ALA A 541 -8.24 -19.59 -1.94
N SER A 542 -7.45 -20.62 -2.27
CA SER A 542 -7.46 -21.26 -3.59
C SER A 542 -8.55 -22.33 -3.76
N SER A 543 -9.07 -22.90 -2.66
CA SER A 543 -10.02 -24.02 -2.70
C SER A 543 -11.49 -23.60 -2.78
N ARG A 544 -11.82 -22.33 -2.53
CA ARG A 544 -13.18 -21.80 -2.64
C ARG A 544 -13.37 -21.15 -4.01
N SER A 545 -14.17 -21.76 -4.87
CA SER A 545 -14.78 -21.05 -5.99
C SER A 545 -15.97 -20.28 -5.44
N PHE A 546 -15.85 -18.96 -5.37
CA PHE A 546 -17.01 -18.11 -5.19
C PHE A 546 -17.68 -17.97 -6.56
N THR A 547 -18.58 -18.91 -6.89
CA THR A 547 -19.47 -18.74 -8.05
C THR A 547 -20.37 -17.56 -7.75
N GLU A 548 -20.47 -16.63 -8.69
CA GLU A 548 -21.45 -15.55 -8.62
C GLU A 548 -22.83 -16.15 -8.32
N PRO A 549 -23.61 -15.59 -7.38
CA PRO A 549 -25.00 -16.00 -7.26
C PRO A 549 -25.63 -15.73 -8.62
N GLN A 550 -26.13 -16.78 -9.25
CA GLN A 550 -26.95 -16.64 -10.45
C GLN A 550 -28.14 -15.76 -10.07
N VAL A 551 -28.20 -14.57 -10.70
CA VAL A 551 -29.31 -13.62 -10.59
C VAL A 551 -30.52 -14.18 -11.32
#